data_51b9f659119c58ec63c3c6f4a45d54ac
#
_entry.id   51b9f659119c58ec63c3c6f4a45d54ac
#
_cell.length_a   1.000
_cell.length_b   1.000
_cell.length_c   1.000
_cell.angle_alpha   90.00
_cell.angle_beta   90.00
_cell.angle_gamma   90.00
#
_symmetry.space_group_name_H-M   'P 1'
#
loop_
_entity.id
_entity.type
_entity.pdbx_description
1 polymer ?
#
loop_
_entity_poly.entity_id
_entity_poly.type
_entity_poly.pdbx_seq_one_letter_code
_entity_poly.pdbx_strand_id
1 'polypeptide(L)'
;VDRSKIYNINELNGAMPFVQIKGKILSFEEFAMGARRKRVVAHFSDGRGVVDLVWFRGTQYIYKTYKVGTEYIVFGKPTVYGGRYQFAHPEIEKTEDLQLSEMGMQPYYSTTEKMKNCGMTSRAIEKITKTLIAKLPEGSLQETLPQFITVPLHLIGREKAFRDIHYPKSIDELQHAQLRLKFEELFYVQLNILRYASDHRRKY
;
A
#
# COMPACT_ATOMS: atom_id res chain seq x y z
N VAL A 1 0.63 3.69 3.78
CA VAL A 1 1.58 2.90 4.56
C VAL A 1 2.88 3.67 4.65
N ASP A 2 3.43 3.78 5.85
CA ASP A 2 4.72 4.41 6.10
C ASP A 2 5.84 3.49 5.59
N ARG A 3 6.55 3.93 4.57
CA ARG A 3 7.73 3.27 4.01
C ARG A 3 9.04 4.01 4.35
N SER A 4 8.98 4.98 5.27
CA SER A 4 10.16 5.73 5.68
C SER A 4 11.14 4.89 6.51
N LYS A 5 10.62 3.84 7.19
CA LYS A 5 11.41 3.00 8.07
C LYS A 5 11.75 1.65 7.41
N ILE A 6 13.04 1.38 7.30
CA ILE A 6 13.58 0.06 6.98
C ILE A 6 13.88 -0.64 8.29
N TYR A 7 13.28 -1.82 8.50
CA TYR A 7 13.50 -2.66 9.67
C TYR A 7 14.63 -3.64 9.42
N ASN A 8 15.38 -3.96 10.47
CA ASN A 8 16.28 -5.10 10.43
C ASN A 8 15.50 -6.40 10.65
N ILE A 9 16.01 -7.51 10.11
CA ILE A 9 15.33 -8.81 10.20
C ILE A 9 15.19 -9.28 11.66
N ASN A 10 16.14 -8.95 12.52
CA ASN A 10 16.10 -9.27 13.95
C ASN A 10 15.06 -8.45 14.74
N GLU A 11 14.54 -7.37 14.18
CA GLU A 11 13.46 -6.54 14.80
C GLU A 11 12.06 -7.03 14.45
N LEU A 12 11.95 -8.01 13.54
CA LEU A 12 10.65 -8.51 13.09
C LEU A 12 9.91 -9.24 14.21
N ASN A 13 8.60 -9.04 14.25
CA ASN A 13 7.68 -9.85 15.04
C ASN A 13 6.41 -10.17 14.22
N GLY A 14 5.73 -11.27 14.58
CA GLY A 14 4.57 -11.76 13.84
C GLY A 14 3.31 -10.88 13.92
N ALA A 15 3.29 -9.87 14.81
CA ALA A 15 2.19 -8.93 14.97
C ALA A 15 2.37 -7.65 14.13
N MET A 16 3.54 -7.48 13.49
CA MET A 16 3.81 -6.29 12.66
C MET A 16 2.87 -6.22 11.45
N PRO A 17 2.44 -5.01 11.08
CA PRO A 17 1.75 -4.76 9.81
C PRO A 17 2.74 -4.96 8.64
N PHE A 18 2.43 -4.40 7.48
CA PHE A 18 3.38 -4.37 6.38
C PHE A 18 4.63 -3.59 6.77
N VAL A 19 5.79 -4.20 6.55
CA VAL A 19 7.10 -3.63 6.87
C VAL A 19 8.03 -3.67 5.66
N GLN A 20 9.07 -2.86 5.71
CA GLN A 20 10.11 -2.79 4.70
C GLN A 20 11.43 -3.27 5.30
N ILE A 21 12.09 -4.19 4.62
CA ILE A 21 13.41 -4.70 4.99
C ILE A 21 14.36 -4.54 3.79
N LYS A 22 15.65 -4.37 4.06
CA LYS A 22 16.70 -4.23 3.05
C LYS A 22 17.73 -5.35 3.22
N GLY A 23 18.15 -5.96 2.11
CA GLY A 23 19.13 -7.03 2.16
C GLY A 23 19.40 -7.66 0.80
N LYS A 24 19.96 -8.86 0.80
CA LYS A 24 20.36 -9.60 -0.40
C LYS A 24 19.72 -10.99 -0.43
N ILE A 25 19.41 -11.46 -1.63
CA ILE A 25 19.03 -12.85 -1.83
C ILE A 25 20.28 -13.71 -1.78
N LEU A 26 20.28 -14.69 -0.89
CA LEU A 26 21.39 -15.63 -0.71
C LEU A 26 21.28 -16.83 -1.65
N SER A 27 20.09 -17.41 -1.74
CA SER A 27 19.83 -18.60 -2.56
C SER A 27 18.33 -18.72 -2.86
N PHE A 28 18.03 -19.60 -3.80
CA PHE A 28 16.66 -19.99 -4.11
C PHE A 28 16.51 -21.50 -3.90
N GLU A 29 15.35 -21.89 -3.41
CA GLU A 29 14.91 -23.28 -3.32
C GLU A 29 13.57 -23.47 -4.00
N GLU A 30 13.38 -24.60 -4.67
CA GLU A 30 12.13 -24.96 -5.32
C GLU A 30 11.55 -26.23 -4.69
N PHE A 31 10.31 -26.14 -4.27
CA PHE A 31 9.58 -27.28 -3.69
C PHE A 31 8.40 -27.64 -4.59
N ALA A 32 8.31 -28.92 -4.96
CA ALA A 32 7.15 -29.46 -5.63
C ALA A 32 5.96 -29.54 -4.65
N MET A 33 4.81 -29.01 -5.06
CA MET A 33 3.56 -29.07 -4.31
C MET A 33 2.53 -29.88 -5.12
N GLY A 34 2.79 -31.20 -5.29
CA GLY A 34 1.98 -32.10 -6.16
C GLY A 34 2.37 -32.02 -7.64
N ALA A 35 1.58 -32.63 -8.53
CA ALA A 35 1.97 -32.91 -9.92
C ALA A 35 2.21 -31.67 -10.80
N ARG A 36 1.66 -30.50 -10.46
CA ARG A 36 1.74 -29.31 -11.34
C ARG A 36 2.01 -27.98 -10.61
N ARG A 37 2.17 -28.00 -9.28
CA ARG A 37 2.38 -26.75 -8.51
C ARG A 37 3.77 -26.74 -7.90
N LYS A 38 4.44 -25.62 -8.01
CA LYS A 38 5.76 -25.38 -7.43
C LYS A 38 5.69 -24.18 -6.50
N ARG A 39 6.43 -24.28 -5.40
CA ARG A 39 6.70 -23.16 -4.50
C ARG A 39 8.16 -22.79 -4.65
N VAL A 40 8.45 -21.51 -4.86
CA VAL A 40 9.81 -20.99 -4.83
C VAL A 40 10.00 -20.23 -3.54
N VAL A 41 11.11 -20.48 -2.88
CA VAL A 41 11.55 -19.80 -1.68
C VAL A 41 12.89 -19.15 -1.98
N ALA A 42 13.02 -17.84 -1.70
CA ALA A 42 14.31 -17.16 -1.70
C ALA A 42 14.72 -16.88 -0.27
N HIS A 43 15.90 -17.31 0.13
CA HIS A 43 16.50 -16.95 1.40
C HIS A 43 17.08 -15.55 1.30
N PHE A 44 16.57 -14.65 2.13
CA PHE A 44 16.92 -13.24 2.10
C PHE A 44 17.54 -12.80 3.43
N SER A 45 18.65 -12.06 3.38
CA SER A 45 19.38 -11.64 4.57
C SER A 45 19.82 -10.20 4.50
N ASP A 46 19.78 -9.53 5.65
CA ASP A 46 20.36 -8.22 5.92
C ASP A 46 21.74 -8.30 6.59
N GLY A 47 22.28 -9.52 6.75
CA GLY A 47 23.51 -9.80 7.49
C GLY A 47 23.31 -9.99 8.99
N ARG A 48 22.11 -9.73 9.54
CA ARG A 48 21.76 -9.89 10.97
C ARG A 48 20.75 -11.02 11.19
N GLY A 49 20.02 -11.39 10.14
CA GLY A 49 19.06 -12.46 10.16
C GLY A 49 18.77 -12.99 8.77
N VAL A 50 17.92 -14.02 8.70
CA VAL A 50 17.46 -14.63 7.44
C VAL A 50 15.96 -14.76 7.51
N VAL A 51 15.29 -14.39 6.41
CA VAL A 51 13.86 -14.59 6.20
C VAL A 51 13.61 -15.29 4.87
N ASP A 52 12.45 -15.90 4.72
CA ASP A 52 12.04 -16.58 3.52
C ASP A 52 11.07 -15.71 2.70
N LEU A 53 11.39 -15.46 1.44
CA LEU A 53 10.49 -14.83 0.48
C LEU A 53 9.84 -15.95 -0.33
N VAL A 54 8.51 -16.06 -0.29
CA VAL A 54 7.80 -17.25 -0.77
C VAL A 54 6.82 -16.90 -1.89
N TRP A 55 6.89 -17.66 -3.00
CA TRP A 55 5.96 -17.55 -4.12
C TRP A 55 5.33 -18.91 -4.43
N PHE A 56 4.01 -18.90 -4.52
CA PHE A 56 3.22 -20.07 -4.89
C PHE A 56 2.74 -20.03 -6.35
N ARG A 57 2.92 -18.86 -7.02
CA ARG A 57 2.52 -18.62 -8.41
C ARG A 57 3.56 -17.78 -9.12
N GLY A 58 3.59 -17.85 -10.44
CA GLY A 58 4.54 -17.09 -11.25
C GLY A 58 6.00 -17.50 -11.05
N THR A 59 6.24 -18.68 -10.51
CA THR A 59 7.56 -19.16 -10.07
C THR A 59 8.59 -19.17 -11.20
N GLN A 60 8.16 -19.36 -12.44
CA GLN A 60 9.03 -19.36 -13.62
C GLN A 60 9.70 -18.01 -13.90
N TYR A 61 9.13 -16.90 -13.40
CA TYR A 61 9.66 -15.54 -13.61
C TYR A 61 10.58 -15.10 -12.49
N ILE A 62 10.51 -15.73 -11.31
CA ILE A 62 11.27 -15.30 -10.11
C ILE A 62 12.78 -15.30 -10.38
N TYR A 63 13.31 -16.39 -10.93
CA TYR A 63 14.74 -16.53 -11.25
C TYR A 63 15.22 -15.58 -12.36
N LYS A 64 14.30 -15.17 -13.25
CA LYS A 64 14.61 -14.19 -14.30
C LYS A 64 14.65 -12.77 -13.77
N THR A 65 13.78 -12.47 -12.82
CA THR A 65 13.57 -11.12 -12.29
C THR A 65 14.57 -10.79 -11.17
N TYR A 66 14.80 -11.76 -10.26
CA TYR A 66 15.63 -11.53 -9.08
C TYR A 66 16.92 -12.34 -9.16
N LYS A 67 18.02 -11.72 -8.70
CA LYS A 67 19.37 -12.29 -8.77
C LYS A 67 19.95 -12.46 -7.39
N VAL A 68 20.68 -13.57 -7.17
CA VAL A 68 21.47 -13.81 -5.97
C VAL A 68 22.56 -12.74 -5.83
N GLY A 69 22.81 -12.29 -4.61
CA GLY A 69 23.83 -11.30 -4.29
C GLY A 69 23.45 -9.84 -4.56
N THR A 70 22.38 -9.60 -5.32
CA THR A 70 21.86 -8.25 -5.56
C THR A 70 21.11 -7.75 -4.35
N GLU A 71 21.26 -6.46 -4.04
CA GLU A 71 20.60 -5.80 -2.93
C GLU A 71 19.20 -5.34 -3.33
N TYR A 72 18.22 -5.72 -2.50
CA TYR A 72 16.82 -5.41 -2.71
C TYR A 72 16.22 -4.80 -1.46
N ILE A 73 15.15 -4.04 -1.66
CA ILE A 73 14.19 -3.67 -0.63
C ILE A 73 12.96 -4.53 -0.82
N VAL A 74 12.55 -5.19 0.26
CA VAL A 74 11.41 -6.10 0.30
C VAL A 74 10.32 -5.48 1.17
N PHE A 75 9.13 -5.35 0.62
CA PHE A 75 7.97 -4.85 1.33
C PHE A 75 6.90 -5.92 1.40
N GLY A 76 6.38 -6.16 2.61
CA GLY A 76 5.35 -7.18 2.83
C GLY A 76 4.95 -7.31 4.29
N LYS A 77 4.01 -8.21 4.55
CA LYS A 77 3.61 -8.58 5.91
C LYS A 77 4.43 -9.77 6.37
N PRO A 78 5.20 -9.65 7.48
CA PRO A 78 5.91 -10.79 8.02
C PRO A 78 4.93 -11.78 8.64
N THR A 79 5.12 -13.06 8.38
CA THR A 79 4.38 -14.16 9.00
C THR A 79 5.39 -15.19 9.51
N VAL A 80 5.02 -15.98 10.51
CA VAL A 80 5.89 -17.04 11.05
C VAL A 80 5.43 -18.39 10.52
N TYR A 81 6.34 -19.15 9.94
CA TYR A 81 6.10 -20.51 9.51
C TYR A 81 7.35 -21.37 9.76
N GLY A 82 7.16 -22.52 10.42
CA GLY A 82 8.27 -23.41 10.75
C GLY A 82 9.38 -22.77 11.60
N GLY A 83 9.04 -21.80 12.46
CA GLY A 83 9.99 -21.09 13.30
C GLY A 83 10.82 -20.01 12.60
N ARG A 84 10.53 -19.69 11.33
CA ARG A 84 11.17 -18.61 10.56
C ARG A 84 10.17 -17.57 10.11
N TYR A 85 10.62 -16.33 9.98
CA TYR A 85 9.82 -15.29 9.34
C TYR A 85 9.80 -15.51 7.83
N GLN A 86 8.62 -15.36 7.24
CA GLN A 86 8.42 -15.42 5.80
C GLN A 86 7.54 -14.27 5.31
N PHE A 87 7.76 -13.89 4.05
CA PHE A 87 6.96 -12.94 3.30
C PHE A 87 6.34 -13.66 2.10
N ALA A 88 5.01 -13.76 2.09
CA ALA A 88 4.29 -14.39 0.98
C ALA A 88 4.01 -13.37 -0.13
N HIS A 89 4.48 -13.64 -1.34
CA HIS A 89 4.35 -12.75 -2.50
C HIS A 89 4.73 -11.30 -2.20
N PRO A 90 5.94 -11.01 -1.65
CA PRO A 90 6.35 -9.66 -1.31
C PRO A 90 6.52 -8.79 -2.54
N GLU A 91 6.42 -7.48 -2.34
CA GLU A 91 6.92 -6.51 -3.31
C GLU A 91 8.43 -6.39 -3.15
N ILE A 92 9.18 -6.49 -4.25
CA ILE A 92 10.65 -6.45 -4.23
C ILE A 92 11.12 -5.45 -5.28
N GLU A 93 12.00 -4.56 -4.86
CA GLU A 93 12.61 -3.53 -5.71
C GLU A 93 14.11 -3.52 -5.52
N LYS A 94 14.85 -3.23 -6.59
CA LYS A 94 16.29 -3.02 -6.46
C LYS A 94 16.56 -1.72 -5.71
N THR A 95 17.55 -1.73 -4.83
CA THR A 95 17.95 -0.53 -4.07
C THR A 95 18.38 0.61 -4.99
N GLU A 96 18.97 0.30 -6.15
CA GLU A 96 19.41 1.27 -7.15
C GLU A 96 18.23 2.04 -7.80
N ASP A 97 17.04 1.41 -7.88
CA ASP A 97 15.85 1.99 -8.48
C ASP A 97 15.06 2.90 -7.52
N LEU A 98 15.44 2.93 -6.25
CA LEU A 98 14.80 3.74 -5.22
C LEU A 98 15.52 5.07 -5.07
N GLN A 99 14.89 6.13 -5.52
CA GLN A 99 15.32 7.48 -5.15
C GLN A 99 14.99 7.70 -3.67
N LEU A 100 15.93 8.26 -2.91
CA LEU A 100 15.80 8.56 -1.48
C LEU A 100 14.56 9.41 -1.14
N SER A 101 14.04 10.17 -2.11
CA SER A 101 12.81 10.97 -2.00
C SER A 101 11.53 10.13 -1.96
N GLU A 102 11.57 8.84 -2.29
CA GLU A 102 10.40 7.95 -2.30
C GLU A 102 10.22 7.14 -1.01
N MET A 103 11.10 7.32 -0.02
CA MET A 103 11.04 6.61 1.28
C MET A 103 10.06 7.24 2.28
N GLY A 104 9.17 8.11 1.83
CA GLY A 104 8.12 8.71 2.66
C GLY A 104 6.85 7.85 2.79
N MET A 105 5.79 8.47 3.32
CA MET A 105 4.47 7.84 3.35
C MET A 105 3.96 7.61 1.91
N GLN A 106 3.65 6.37 1.57
CA GLN A 106 3.17 5.98 0.25
C GLN A 106 1.80 5.31 0.34
N PRO A 107 0.92 5.54 -0.65
CA PRO A 107 -0.35 4.86 -0.70
C PRO A 107 -0.13 3.36 -1.00
N TYR A 108 -0.86 2.51 -0.29
CA TYR A 108 -0.93 1.09 -0.58
C TYR A 108 -2.34 0.76 -1.08
N TYR A 109 -2.42 0.28 -2.31
CA TYR A 109 -3.68 -0.09 -2.95
C TYR A 109 -3.90 -1.60 -2.85
N SER A 110 -5.06 -1.98 -2.33
CA SER A 110 -5.46 -3.39 -2.32
C SER A 110 -5.66 -3.90 -3.75
N THR A 111 -5.03 -5.02 -4.06
CA THR A 111 -5.11 -5.64 -5.38
C THR A 111 -5.49 -7.10 -5.27
N THR A 112 -6.32 -7.58 -6.20
CA THR A 112 -6.65 -8.99 -6.31
C THR A 112 -5.52 -9.74 -7.02
N GLU A 113 -5.48 -11.06 -6.84
CA GLU A 113 -4.53 -11.93 -7.57
C GLU A 113 -4.68 -11.79 -9.10
N LYS A 114 -5.91 -11.60 -9.59
CA LYS A 114 -6.16 -11.37 -11.02
C LYS A 114 -5.52 -10.07 -11.50
N MET A 115 -5.62 -8.99 -10.72
CA MET A 115 -4.99 -7.71 -11.03
C MET A 115 -3.47 -7.84 -11.05
N LYS A 116 -2.87 -8.50 -10.05
CA LYS A 116 -1.42 -8.73 -9.98
C LYS A 116 -0.91 -9.51 -11.18
N ASN A 117 -1.65 -10.55 -11.61
CA ASN A 117 -1.31 -11.35 -12.78
C ASN A 117 -1.34 -10.55 -14.10
N CYS A 118 -2.13 -9.47 -14.16
CA CYS A 118 -2.17 -8.53 -15.28
C CYS A 118 -1.20 -7.35 -15.10
N GLY A 119 -0.27 -7.40 -14.13
CA GLY A 119 0.69 -6.34 -13.86
C GLY A 119 0.13 -5.13 -13.09
N MET A 120 -1.14 -5.18 -12.67
CA MET A 120 -1.78 -4.14 -11.87
C MET A 120 -1.48 -4.34 -10.38
N THR A 121 -0.23 -4.15 -10.00
CA THR A 121 0.22 -4.15 -8.60
C THR A 121 -0.11 -2.83 -7.92
N SER A 122 -0.03 -2.79 -6.57
CA SER A 122 -0.17 -1.54 -5.80
C SER A 122 0.74 -0.44 -6.35
N ARG A 123 1.98 -0.78 -6.72
CA ARG A 123 2.95 0.17 -7.29
C ARG A 123 2.55 0.65 -8.70
N ALA A 124 1.98 -0.20 -9.52
CA ALA A 124 1.49 0.21 -10.84
C ALA A 124 0.34 1.23 -10.69
N ILE A 125 -0.58 0.98 -9.75
CA ILE A 125 -1.68 1.91 -9.44
C ILE A 125 -1.12 3.22 -8.86
N GLU A 126 -0.13 3.15 -7.96
CA GLU A 126 0.54 4.33 -7.40
C GLU A 126 1.13 5.22 -8.51
N LYS A 127 1.86 4.65 -9.47
CA LYS A 127 2.43 5.41 -10.60
C LYS A 127 1.35 6.13 -11.42
N ILE A 128 0.24 5.44 -11.67
CA ILE A 128 -0.91 6.03 -12.40
C ILE A 128 -1.51 7.18 -11.58
N THR A 129 -1.75 6.96 -10.29
CA THR A 129 -2.34 7.97 -9.39
C THR A 129 -1.41 9.18 -9.24
N LYS A 130 -0.09 8.96 -9.10
CA LYS A 130 0.90 10.04 -9.02
C LYS A 130 0.89 10.90 -10.29
N THR A 131 0.84 10.26 -11.45
CA THR A 131 0.76 10.94 -12.74
C THR A 131 -0.55 11.72 -12.88
N LEU A 132 -1.67 11.12 -12.48
CA LEU A 132 -2.99 11.77 -12.51
C LEU A 132 -3.00 13.03 -11.63
N ILE A 133 -2.59 12.91 -10.37
CA ILE A 133 -2.58 14.03 -9.41
C ILE A 133 -1.63 15.15 -9.87
N ALA A 134 -0.48 14.80 -10.45
CA ALA A 134 0.46 15.78 -10.98
C ALA A 134 -0.08 16.55 -12.19
N LYS A 135 -0.93 15.91 -13.00
CA LYS A 135 -1.55 16.52 -14.18
C LYS A 135 -2.89 17.19 -13.90
N LEU A 136 -3.46 16.98 -12.73
CA LEU A 136 -4.74 17.55 -12.35
C LEU A 136 -4.58 19.08 -12.10
N PRO A 137 -5.22 19.94 -12.90
CA PRO A 137 -5.13 21.38 -12.70
C PRO A 137 -5.69 21.79 -11.32
N GLU A 138 -5.18 22.87 -10.76
CA GLU A 138 -5.75 23.43 -9.54
C GLU A 138 -7.20 23.89 -9.78
N GLY A 139 -8.07 23.65 -8.79
CA GLY A 139 -9.49 23.97 -8.88
C GLY A 139 -10.33 22.95 -9.66
N SER A 140 -9.74 21.83 -10.12
CA SER A 140 -10.45 20.78 -10.85
C SER A 140 -11.49 20.04 -10.01
N LEU A 141 -11.25 19.92 -8.71
CA LEU A 141 -12.14 19.25 -7.78
C LEU A 141 -12.95 20.28 -7.00
N GLN A 142 -14.14 20.57 -7.50
CA GLN A 142 -15.04 21.53 -6.86
C GLN A 142 -15.39 21.10 -5.42
N GLU A 143 -15.51 22.12 -4.55
CA GLU A 143 -15.96 21.92 -3.17
C GLU A 143 -17.43 21.50 -3.15
N THR A 144 -17.74 20.49 -2.34
CA THR A 144 -19.08 19.91 -2.21
C THR A 144 -19.78 20.28 -0.91
N LEU A 145 -18.99 20.66 0.12
CA LEU A 145 -19.52 21.09 1.40
C LEU A 145 -19.58 22.61 1.47
N PRO A 146 -20.68 23.19 1.95
CA PRO A 146 -20.80 24.64 2.10
C PRO A 146 -19.87 25.17 3.20
N GLN A 147 -19.47 26.43 3.07
CA GLN A 147 -18.53 27.08 4.00
C GLN A 147 -19.01 27.11 5.45
N PHE A 148 -20.32 27.20 5.68
CA PHE A 148 -20.87 27.18 7.05
C PHE A 148 -20.69 25.82 7.77
N ILE A 149 -20.29 24.75 7.04
CA ILE A 149 -19.89 23.46 7.58
C ILE A 149 -18.37 23.39 7.70
N THR A 150 -17.66 23.72 6.62
CA THR A 150 -16.22 23.51 6.55
C THR A 150 -15.43 24.43 7.50
N VAL A 151 -15.85 25.67 7.64
CA VAL A 151 -15.13 26.67 8.47
C VAL A 151 -15.20 26.35 9.97
N PRO A 152 -16.39 26.14 10.60
CA PRO A 152 -16.46 25.85 12.03
C PRO A 152 -15.82 24.52 12.42
N LEU A 153 -15.77 23.55 11.49
CA LEU A 153 -15.18 22.22 11.73
C LEU A 153 -13.70 22.15 11.31
N HIS A 154 -13.12 23.26 10.90
CA HIS A 154 -11.72 23.34 10.44
C HIS A 154 -11.36 22.28 9.39
N LEU A 155 -12.30 21.97 8.48
CA LEU A 155 -12.09 21.00 7.44
C LEU A 155 -11.29 21.61 6.28
N ILE A 156 -10.26 20.90 5.84
CA ILE A 156 -9.49 21.30 4.64
C ILE A 156 -10.34 21.18 3.39
N GLY A 157 -9.98 21.92 2.33
CA GLY A 157 -10.67 21.86 1.05
C GLY A 157 -10.61 20.48 0.40
N ARG A 158 -11.64 20.13 -0.37
CA ARG A 158 -11.79 18.83 -1.00
C ARG A 158 -10.61 18.43 -1.86
N GLU A 159 -10.14 19.31 -2.74
CA GLU A 159 -9.01 19.03 -3.61
C GLU A 159 -7.73 18.76 -2.82
N LYS A 160 -7.46 19.56 -1.79
CA LYS A 160 -6.32 19.34 -0.90
C LYS A 160 -6.43 17.97 -0.21
N ALA A 161 -7.60 17.59 0.27
CA ALA A 161 -7.82 16.29 0.89
C ALA A 161 -7.53 15.13 -0.05
N PHE A 162 -7.95 15.21 -1.33
CA PHE A 162 -7.65 14.18 -2.33
C PHE A 162 -6.16 14.09 -2.67
N ARG A 163 -5.43 15.20 -2.67
CA ARG A 163 -3.98 15.18 -2.89
C ARG A 163 -3.24 14.59 -1.70
N ASP A 164 -3.59 15.05 -0.50
CA ASP A 164 -2.91 14.68 0.74
C ASP A 164 -3.22 13.24 1.19
N ILE A 165 -4.39 12.68 0.87
CA ILE A 165 -4.69 11.28 1.19
C ILE A 165 -3.78 10.30 0.44
N HIS A 166 -3.33 10.68 -0.76
CA HIS A 166 -2.46 9.86 -1.58
C HIS A 166 -0.97 10.15 -1.33
N TYR A 167 -0.60 11.42 -1.17
CA TYR A 167 0.79 11.87 -1.05
C TYR A 167 0.95 12.91 0.06
N PRO A 168 0.69 12.52 1.32
CA PRO A 168 0.84 13.43 2.46
C PRO A 168 2.32 13.74 2.71
N LYS A 169 2.63 14.97 3.06
CA LYS A 169 3.98 15.38 3.46
C LYS A 169 4.24 15.15 4.96
N SER A 170 3.18 14.96 5.75
CA SER A 170 3.24 14.70 7.18
C SER A 170 2.07 13.82 7.64
N ILE A 171 2.18 13.26 8.85
CA ILE A 171 1.10 12.51 9.49
C ILE A 171 -0.11 13.41 9.74
N ASP A 172 0.12 14.66 10.08
CA ASP A 172 -0.92 15.67 10.32
C ASP A 172 -1.74 15.95 9.04
N GLU A 173 -1.09 16.16 7.90
CA GLU A 173 -1.77 16.29 6.61
C GLU A 173 -2.62 15.06 6.27
N LEU A 174 -2.11 13.86 6.53
CA LEU A 174 -2.86 12.61 6.32
C LEU A 174 -4.10 12.55 7.22
N GLN A 175 -3.99 12.93 8.49
CA GLN A 175 -5.10 12.93 9.42
C GLN A 175 -6.20 13.93 9.01
N HIS A 176 -5.82 15.16 8.62
CA HIS A 176 -6.77 16.15 8.12
C HIS A 176 -7.46 15.69 6.82
N ALA A 177 -6.73 15.07 5.91
CA ALA A 177 -7.31 14.51 4.69
C ALA A 177 -8.31 13.38 5.00
N GLN A 178 -7.95 12.46 5.90
CA GLN A 178 -8.83 11.39 6.34
C GLN A 178 -10.09 11.93 7.03
N LEU A 179 -9.94 12.90 7.93
CA LEU A 179 -11.08 13.54 8.60
C LEU A 179 -12.03 14.16 7.60
N ARG A 180 -11.49 14.94 6.65
CA ARG A 180 -12.28 15.60 5.61
C ARG A 180 -13.08 14.63 4.75
N LEU A 181 -12.44 13.58 4.25
CA LEU A 181 -13.09 12.61 3.36
C LEU A 181 -14.11 11.75 4.10
N LYS A 182 -13.79 11.28 5.31
CA LYS A 182 -14.73 10.53 6.16
C LYS A 182 -15.95 11.37 6.54
N PHE A 183 -15.73 12.65 6.89
CA PHE A 183 -16.83 13.56 7.22
C PHE A 183 -17.77 13.73 6.00
N GLU A 184 -17.22 13.98 4.82
CA GLU A 184 -17.99 14.17 3.60
C GLU A 184 -18.85 12.92 3.29
N GLU A 185 -18.24 11.74 3.34
CA GLU A 185 -18.95 10.48 3.08
C GLU A 185 -20.10 10.28 4.06
N LEU A 186 -19.86 10.40 5.37
CA LEU A 186 -20.86 10.22 6.40
C LEU A 186 -21.95 11.30 6.34
N PHE A 187 -21.59 12.54 6.03
CA PHE A 187 -22.54 13.64 5.85
C PHE A 187 -23.54 13.35 4.75
N TYR A 188 -23.08 12.91 3.59
CA TYR A 188 -23.98 12.58 2.48
C TYR A 188 -24.82 11.33 2.74
N VAL A 189 -24.29 10.33 3.41
CA VAL A 189 -25.08 9.16 3.85
C VAL A 189 -26.22 9.62 4.77
N GLN A 190 -25.90 10.43 5.78
CA GLN A 190 -26.88 10.94 6.73
C GLN A 190 -27.93 11.83 6.04
N LEU A 191 -27.49 12.69 5.13
CA LEU A 191 -28.40 13.56 4.38
C LEU A 191 -29.39 12.76 3.52
N ASN A 192 -28.93 11.68 2.89
CA ASN A 192 -29.78 10.78 2.11
C ASN A 192 -30.81 10.06 2.98
N ILE A 193 -30.41 9.60 4.18
CA ILE A 193 -31.32 8.98 5.15
C ILE A 193 -32.42 9.98 5.58
N LEU A 194 -32.04 11.20 5.92
CA LEU A 194 -32.98 12.26 6.32
C LEU A 194 -33.93 12.63 5.19
N ARG A 195 -33.44 12.73 3.97
CA ARG A 195 -34.27 12.97 2.78
C ARG A 195 -35.29 11.87 2.58
N TYR A 196 -34.86 10.62 2.64
CA TYR A 196 -35.78 9.47 2.52
C TYR A 196 -36.84 9.46 3.62
N ALA A 197 -36.48 9.71 4.86
CA ALA A 197 -37.42 9.81 5.98
C ALA A 197 -38.43 10.97 5.81
N SER A 198 -37.98 12.12 5.30
CA SER A 198 -38.84 13.27 5.01
C SER A 198 -39.87 12.96 3.88
N ASP A 199 -39.38 12.33 2.81
CA ASP A 199 -40.21 11.96 1.66
C ASP A 199 -41.28 10.92 2.06
N HIS A 200 -40.98 10.01 2.97
CA HIS A 200 -41.95 9.04 3.51
C HIS A 200 -43.00 9.71 4.40
N ARG A 201 -42.59 10.67 5.26
CA ARG A 201 -43.54 11.40 6.12
C ARG A 201 -44.55 12.28 5.33
N ARG A 202 -44.17 12.71 4.13
CA ARG A 202 -45.07 13.53 3.27
C ARG A 202 -46.10 12.70 2.50
N LYS A 203 -45.99 11.37 2.48
CA LYS A 203 -46.88 10.46 1.76
C LYS A 203 -48.00 9.88 2.63
N TYR A 204 -47.95 10.18 3.92
CA TYR A 204 -48.97 9.81 4.92
C TYR A 204 -49.37 11.07 5.71
#